data_2163c8faba7d8e1126837ca176b23a8d
#
_entry.id   2163c8faba7d8e1126837ca176b23a8d
#
_cell.length_a   1.000
_cell.length_b   1.000
_cell.length_c   1.000
_cell.angle_alpha   90.00
_cell.angle_beta   90.00
_cell.angle_gamma   90.00
#
_symmetry.space_group_name_H-M   'P 1'
#
loop_
_entity.id
_entity.type
_entity.pdbx_description
1 polymer ?
#
loop_
_entity_poly.entity_id
_entity_poly.type
_entity_poly.pdbx_seq_one_letter_code
_entity_poly.pdbx_strand_id
1 'polypeptide(L)'
;KEFVQTLVHLETLLGLPVPKGKQGRYERSAVARHKLWAEKQRAEQSALWEKAFPLGEIDRQTPVWRYLCARGLGDLVPSRELRFVKKLACWEVPDGQNIDGAAKARLVGEFPAMLARLTNAEGKFITLHRTYLTADGSKAPVHSAKKLAAGAVENGVIRLYPAGGVVCLAEGIETALSVHALTGLPAWSVVSLPGMKRFGPETIPDGVRTIRICGDN
;
A
#
# COMPACT_ATOMS: atom_id res chain seq x y z
N LYS A 1 7.13 -2.64 21.03
CA LYS A 1 7.64 -1.89 22.22
C LYS A 1 7.81 -0.41 21.91
N GLU A 2 8.45 -0.03 20.79
CA GLU A 2 8.68 1.39 20.42
C GLU A 2 7.38 2.19 20.27
N PHE A 3 6.36 1.64 19.62
CA PHE A 3 5.08 2.33 19.41
C PHE A 3 4.37 2.69 20.72
N VAL A 4 4.40 1.80 21.72
CA VAL A 4 3.80 2.04 23.03
C VAL A 4 4.61 3.12 23.79
N GLN A 5 5.94 3.10 23.70
CA GLN A 5 6.80 4.14 24.24
C GLN A 5 6.55 5.50 23.59
N THR A 6 6.33 5.53 22.29
CA THR A 6 5.98 6.75 21.53
C THR A 6 4.63 7.31 21.96
N LEU A 7 3.61 6.46 22.18
CA LEU A 7 2.29 6.90 22.68
C LEU A 7 2.38 7.47 24.08
N VAL A 8 3.09 6.80 25.00
CA VAL A 8 3.31 7.30 26.36
C VAL A 8 4.09 8.60 26.36
N HIS A 9 5.07 8.73 25.48
CA HIS A 9 5.85 9.95 25.31
C HIS A 9 5.00 11.12 24.76
N LEU A 10 4.14 10.87 23.79
CA LEU A 10 3.19 11.87 23.27
C LEU A 10 2.17 12.31 24.30
N GLU A 11 1.61 11.40 25.10
CA GLU A 11 0.68 11.74 26.18
C GLU A 11 1.38 12.56 27.27
N THR A 12 2.66 12.26 27.58
CA THR A 12 3.48 13.04 28.51
C THR A 12 3.76 14.44 27.96
N LEU A 13 4.06 14.58 26.68
CA LEU A 13 4.26 15.87 25.99
C LEU A 13 2.98 16.71 25.95
N LEU A 14 1.82 16.07 25.84
CA LEU A 14 0.50 16.73 25.80
C LEU A 14 -0.02 17.08 27.22
N GLY A 15 0.75 16.83 28.28
CA GLY A 15 0.35 17.13 29.64
C GLY A 15 -0.85 16.32 30.14
N LEU A 16 -1.17 15.20 29.52
CA LEU A 16 -2.27 14.34 29.92
C LEU A 16 -1.88 13.58 31.20
N PRO A 17 -2.72 13.56 32.24
CA PRO A 17 -2.39 12.88 33.50
C PRO A 17 -2.34 11.36 33.28
N VAL A 18 -1.12 10.80 33.25
CA VAL A 18 -0.92 9.36 33.29
C VAL A 18 -1.05 8.90 34.75
N PRO A 19 -2.08 8.13 35.11
CA PRO A 19 -2.27 7.71 36.50
C PRO A 19 -1.15 6.78 36.93
N LYS A 20 -0.34 7.22 37.92
CA LYS A 20 0.67 6.37 38.56
C LYS A 20 -0.01 5.09 39.08
N GLY A 21 0.49 3.91 38.67
CA GLY A 21 -0.05 2.61 39.09
C GLY A 21 -1.06 1.93 38.15
N LYS A 22 -1.57 2.63 37.14
CA LYS A 22 -2.47 2.05 36.10
C LYS A 22 -1.83 1.96 34.70
N GLN A 23 -0.58 2.36 34.59
CA GLN A 23 0.15 2.47 33.33
C GLN A 23 0.13 1.16 32.51
N GLY A 24 0.43 0.02 33.12
CA GLY A 24 0.42 -1.27 32.42
C GLY A 24 -0.97 -1.78 32.03
N ARG A 25 -2.05 -1.29 32.63
CA ARG A 25 -3.43 -1.59 32.21
C ARG A 25 -3.84 -0.70 31.04
N TYR A 26 -3.45 0.57 31.07
CA TYR A 26 -3.70 1.54 30.01
C TYR A 26 -2.95 1.15 28.73
N GLU A 27 -1.66 0.82 28.83
CA GLU A 27 -0.83 0.33 27.72
C GLU A 27 -1.43 -0.92 27.07
N ARG A 28 -1.82 -1.92 27.88
CA ARG A 28 -2.48 -3.13 27.35
C ARG A 28 -3.80 -2.81 26.64
N SER A 29 -4.59 -1.89 27.18
CA SER A 29 -5.85 -1.49 26.55
C SER A 29 -5.64 -0.69 25.25
N ALA A 30 -4.61 0.15 25.18
CA ALA A 30 -4.24 0.90 23.96
C ALA A 30 -3.75 -0.04 22.86
N VAL A 31 -2.87 -0.99 23.20
CA VAL A 31 -2.40 -2.04 22.26
C VAL A 31 -3.56 -2.88 21.76
N ALA A 32 -4.48 -3.30 22.64
CA ALA A 32 -5.65 -4.08 22.24
C ALA A 32 -6.58 -3.29 21.30
N ARG A 33 -6.84 -2.01 21.60
CA ARG A 33 -7.63 -1.13 20.69
C ARG A 33 -6.96 -0.94 19.34
N HIS A 34 -5.64 -0.72 19.31
CA HIS A 34 -4.89 -0.59 18.07
C HIS A 34 -4.94 -1.88 17.25
N LYS A 35 -4.78 -3.04 17.89
CA LYS A 35 -4.90 -4.34 17.23
C LYS A 35 -6.27 -4.53 16.61
N LEU A 36 -7.33 -4.27 17.35
CA LEU A 36 -8.71 -4.37 16.88
C LEU A 36 -8.98 -3.42 15.70
N TRP A 37 -8.48 -2.17 15.80
CA TRP A 37 -8.56 -1.21 14.70
C TRP A 37 -7.83 -1.70 13.45
N ALA A 38 -6.61 -2.22 13.59
CA ALA A 38 -5.84 -2.75 12.47
C ALA A 38 -6.51 -3.96 11.81
N GLU A 39 -7.10 -4.86 12.62
CA GLU A 39 -7.88 -5.99 12.12
C GLU A 39 -9.11 -5.52 11.35
N LYS A 40 -9.85 -4.54 11.87
CA LYS A 40 -11.00 -3.94 11.18
C LYS A 40 -10.58 -3.32 9.85
N GLN A 41 -9.51 -2.52 9.82
CA GLN A 41 -8.99 -1.92 8.61
C GLN A 41 -8.59 -2.98 7.58
N ARG A 42 -7.93 -4.04 8.01
CA ARG A 42 -7.55 -5.16 7.13
C ARG A 42 -8.78 -5.85 6.54
N ALA A 43 -9.81 -6.10 7.34
CA ALA A 43 -11.06 -6.69 6.87
C ALA A 43 -11.77 -5.80 5.83
N GLU A 44 -11.85 -4.48 6.06
CA GLU A 44 -12.42 -3.52 5.13
C GLU A 44 -11.65 -3.48 3.80
N GLN A 45 -10.31 -3.49 3.86
CA GLN A 45 -9.47 -3.51 2.67
C GLN A 45 -9.59 -4.84 1.90
N SER A 46 -9.68 -5.96 2.60
CA SER A 46 -9.91 -7.27 1.99
C SER A 46 -11.27 -7.33 1.30
N ALA A 47 -12.32 -6.82 1.93
CA ALA A 47 -13.66 -6.74 1.33
C ALA A 47 -13.69 -5.83 0.08
N LEU A 48 -12.94 -4.72 0.11
CA LEU A 48 -12.79 -3.84 -1.06
C LEU A 48 -12.06 -4.57 -2.20
N TRP A 49 -11.01 -5.33 -1.88
CA TRP A 49 -10.28 -6.13 -2.85
C TRP A 49 -11.18 -7.15 -3.55
N GLU A 50 -11.99 -7.88 -2.80
CA GLU A 50 -12.89 -8.90 -3.38
C GLU A 50 -13.97 -8.32 -4.29
N LYS A 51 -14.43 -7.09 -4.02
CA LYS A 51 -15.40 -6.36 -4.86
C LYS A 51 -14.78 -5.69 -6.08
N ALA A 52 -13.47 -5.53 -6.13
CA ALA A 52 -12.78 -4.89 -7.22
C ALA A 52 -12.62 -5.82 -8.42
N PHE A 53 -12.64 -5.26 -9.62
CA PHE A 53 -12.53 -6.03 -10.87
C PHE A 53 -11.07 -6.39 -11.15
N PRO A 54 -10.74 -7.69 -11.39
CA PRO A 54 -9.40 -8.08 -11.81
C PRO A 54 -8.98 -7.34 -13.09
N LEU A 55 -7.73 -6.89 -13.14
CA LEU A 55 -7.23 -6.10 -14.29
C LEU A 55 -7.35 -6.83 -15.63
N GLY A 56 -7.22 -8.15 -15.64
CA GLY A 56 -7.35 -8.98 -16.83
C GLY A 56 -8.78 -9.17 -17.34
N GLU A 57 -9.79 -8.82 -16.55
CA GLU A 57 -11.20 -9.02 -16.86
C GLU A 57 -11.94 -7.73 -17.25
N ILE A 58 -11.26 -6.59 -17.24
CA ILE A 58 -11.85 -5.29 -17.55
C ILE A 58 -11.50 -4.80 -18.95
N ASP A 59 -12.38 -3.98 -19.51
CA ASP A 59 -12.18 -3.33 -20.79
C ASP A 59 -10.92 -2.46 -20.80
N ARG A 60 -10.18 -2.51 -21.90
CA ARG A 60 -8.99 -1.69 -22.17
C ARG A 60 -9.27 -0.18 -22.23
N GLN A 61 -10.53 0.22 -22.35
CA GLN A 61 -10.95 1.63 -22.30
C GLN A 61 -11.13 2.17 -20.87
N THR A 62 -10.98 1.33 -19.84
CA THR A 62 -11.08 1.78 -18.45
C THR A 62 -9.96 2.74 -18.05
N PRO A 63 -10.17 3.63 -17.06
CA PRO A 63 -9.15 4.57 -16.60
C PRO A 63 -7.82 3.92 -16.24
N VAL A 64 -7.83 2.73 -15.64
CA VAL A 64 -6.59 2.03 -15.27
C VAL A 64 -5.80 1.57 -16.50
N TRP A 65 -6.47 1.06 -17.53
CA TRP A 65 -5.78 0.70 -18.77
C TRP A 65 -5.25 1.92 -19.52
N ARG A 66 -6.01 3.00 -19.61
CA ARG A 66 -5.53 4.28 -20.16
C ARG A 66 -4.30 4.78 -19.41
N TYR A 67 -4.30 4.68 -18.07
CA TYR A 67 -3.16 5.02 -17.24
C TYR A 67 -1.91 4.18 -17.56
N LEU A 68 -2.08 2.88 -17.75
CA LEU A 68 -0.99 1.95 -18.10
C LEU A 68 -0.51 2.19 -19.55
N CYS A 69 -1.43 2.35 -20.52
CA CYS A 69 -1.10 2.67 -21.91
C CYS A 69 -0.27 3.95 -22.03
N ALA A 70 -0.63 5.02 -21.32
CA ALA A 70 0.13 6.26 -21.29
C ALA A 70 1.57 6.11 -20.76
N ARG A 71 1.91 4.95 -20.17
CA ARG A 71 3.24 4.58 -19.68
C ARG A 71 3.92 3.50 -20.52
N GLY A 72 3.39 3.22 -21.72
CA GLY A 72 3.92 2.16 -22.58
C GLY A 72 3.62 0.75 -22.09
N LEU A 73 2.66 0.58 -21.18
CA LEU A 73 2.30 -0.71 -20.56
C LEU A 73 0.96 -1.27 -21.13
N GLY A 74 0.55 -0.84 -22.31
CA GLY A 74 -0.70 -1.27 -22.92
C GLY A 74 -0.76 -2.76 -23.27
N ASP A 75 0.37 -3.35 -23.64
CA ASP A 75 0.49 -4.77 -24.05
C ASP A 75 0.93 -5.70 -22.91
N LEU A 76 0.98 -5.16 -21.72
CA LEU A 76 1.33 -5.88 -20.50
C LEU A 76 0.42 -7.09 -20.26
N VAL A 77 0.99 -8.23 -19.85
CA VAL A 77 0.25 -9.34 -19.28
C VAL A 77 -0.33 -8.90 -17.93
N PRO A 78 -1.67 -8.92 -17.75
CA PRO A 78 -2.27 -8.40 -16.54
C PRO A 78 -1.82 -9.15 -15.29
N SER A 79 -1.31 -8.42 -14.31
CA SER A 79 -1.00 -8.99 -13.01
C SER A 79 -2.28 -9.30 -12.22
N ARG A 80 -2.35 -10.46 -11.58
CA ARG A 80 -3.43 -10.84 -10.66
C ARG A 80 -3.44 -10.02 -9.37
N GLU A 81 -2.35 -9.34 -9.08
CA GLU A 81 -2.19 -8.46 -7.92
C GLU A 81 -2.68 -7.03 -8.17
N LEU A 82 -3.29 -6.79 -9.35
CA LEU A 82 -3.88 -5.51 -9.72
C LEU A 82 -5.37 -5.67 -9.99
N ARG A 83 -6.17 -4.77 -9.38
CA ARG A 83 -7.61 -4.69 -9.59
C ARG A 83 -8.05 -3.25 -9.82
N PHE A 84 -9.24 -3.09 -10.35
CA PHE A 84 -9.87 -1.81 -10.67
C PHE A 84 -11.13 -1.59 -9.86
N VAL A 85 -11.32 -0.36 -9.38
CA VAL A 85 -12.55 0.12 -8.74
C VAL A 85 -13.03 1.36 -9.47
N LYS A 86 -14.31 1.38 -9.85
CA LYS A 86 -14.91 2.51 -10.61
C LYS A 86 -14.99 3.78 -9.77
N LYS A 87 -15.25 3.65 -8.47
CA LYS A 87 -15.38 4.77 -7.52
C LYS A 87 -14.80 4.37 -6.18
N LEU A 88 -13.85 5.15 -5.70
CA LEU A 88 -13.24 5.00 -4.39
C LEU A 88 -13.10 6.38 -3.73
N ALA A 89 -13.62 6.50 -2.52
CA ALA A 89 -13.50 7.72 -1.73
C ALA A 89 -12.02 8.05 -1.45
N CYS A 90 -11.63 9.27 -1.77
CA CYS A 90 -10.30 9.81 -1.48
C CYS A 90 -10.39 10.77 -0.30
N TRP A 91 -9.65 10.47 0.76
CA TRP A 91 -9.59 11.26 1.97
C TRP A 91 -8.22 11.88 2.12
N GLU A 92 -8.17 13.16 2.50
CA GLU A 92 -6.93 13.89 2.75
C GLU A 92 -6.98 14.66 4.06
N VAL A 93 -5.83 14.71 4.72
CA VAL A 93 -5.62 15.61 5.86
C VAL A 93 -5.18 16.95 5.28
N PRO A 94 -5.85 18.07 5.58
CA PRO A 94 -5.45 19.38 5.10
C PRO A 94 -4.04 19.75 5.57
N ASP A 95 -3.26 20.38 4.68
CA ASP A 95 -1.92 20.86 5.01
C ASP A 95 -1.94 21.84 6.18
N GLY A 96 -0.95 21.74 7.05
CA GLY A 96 -0.78 22.64 8.21
C GLY A 96 -1.63 22.30 9.44
N GLN A 97 -2.50 21.28 9.40
CA GLN A 97 -3.34 20.91 10.55
C GLN A 97 -2.79 19.76 11.40
N ASN A 98 -1.58 19.29 11.12
CA ASN A 98 -0.98 18.15 11.85
C ASN A 98 -0.25 18.53 13.14
N ILE A 99 -0.29 19.79 13.58
CA ILE A 99 0.52 20.24 14.72
C ILE A 99 0.00 19.69 16.04
N ASP A 100 -1.30 19.32 16.14
CA ASP A 100 -1.92 18.86 17.40
C ASP A 100 -2.58 17.47 17.33
N GLY A 101 -2.27 16.65 16.32
CA GLY A 101 -2.82 15.27 16.24
C GLY A 101 -4.33 15.16 16.01
N ALA A 102 -5.03 16.29 15.81
CA ALA A 102 -6.49 16.38 15.71
C ALA A 102 -7.02 16.65 14.31
N ALA A 103 -6.16 16.70 13.30
CA ALA A 103 -6.59 16.95 11.93
C ALA A 103 -7.45 15.80 11.41
N LYS A 104 -8.74 16.06 11.25
CA LYS A 104 -9.66 15.09 10.66
C LYS A 104 -9.48 15.07 9.15
N ALA A 105 -9.27 13.88 8.59
CA ALA A 105 -9.31 13.70 7.15
C ALA A 105 -10.65 14.16 6.58
N ARG A 106 -10.63 14.90 5.48
CA ARG A 106 -11.82 15.31 4.73
C ARG A 106 -11.94 14.51 3.44
N LEU A 107 -13.15 14.23 3.03
CA LEU A 107 -13.42 13.66 1.71
C LEU A 107 -13.14 14.72 0.64
N VAL A 108 -12.21 14.43 -0.27
CA VAL A 108 -11.85 15.31 -1.40
C VAL A 108 -12.57 14.92 -2.70
N GLY A 109 -13.08 13.70 -2.77
CA GLY A 109 -13.86 13.23 -3.91
C GLY A 109 -13.91 11.71 -3.99
N GLU A 110 -14.58 11.21 -5.02
CA GLU A 110 -14.59 9.81 -5.41
C GLU A 110 -13.97 9.67 -6.80
N PHE A 111 -13.02 8.79 -6.93
CA PHE A 111 -12.26 8.61 -8.16
C PHE A 111 -12.19 7.13 -8.57
N PRO A 112 -12.05 6.84 -9.87
CA PRO A 112 -11.57 5.54 -10.30
C PRO A 112 -10.22 5.24 -9.64
N ALA A 113 -9.96 3.98 -9.29
CA ALA A 113 -8.68 3.64 -8.68
C ALA A 113 -8.15 2.28 -9.15
N MET A 114 -6.84 2.23 -9.36
CA MET A 114 -6.08 0.99 -9.41
C MET A 114 -5.73 0.58 -7.98
N LEU A 115 -6.05 -0.65 -7.63
CA LEU A 115 -5.68 -1.28 -6.37
C LEU A 115 -4.56 -2.29 -6.62
N ALA A 116 -3.57 -2.29 -5.74
CA ALA A 116 -2.53 -3.30 -5.73
C ALA A 116 -2.42 -3.93 -4.34
N ARG A 117 -2.35 -5.25 -4.29
CA ARG A 117 -2.35 -6.03 -3.06
C ARG A 117 -0.96 -6.15 -2.46
N LEU A 118 -0.77 -5.65 -1.23
CA LEU A 118 0.42 -5.91 -0.43
C LEU A 118 0.23 -7.20 0.38
N THR A 119 1.26 -8.04 0.35
CA THR A 119 1.32 -9.27 1.14
C THR A 119 2.61 -9.33 1.95
N ASN A 120 2.58 -10.02 3.10
CA ASN A 120 3.76 -10.28 3.93
C ASN A 120 4.61 -11.44 3.39
N ALA A 121 5.62 -11.87 4.15
CA ALA A 121 6.52 -12.97 3.78
C ALA A 121 5.76 -14.27 3.46
N GLU A 122 4.73 -14.58 4.24
CA GLU A 122 3.89 -15.77 4.10
C GLU A 122 2.81 -15.63 3.01
N GLY A 123 2.80 -14.54 2.24
CA GLY A 123 1.81 -14.27 1.21
C GLY A 123 0.45 -13.82 1.75
N LYS A 124 0.32 -13.57 3.06
CA LYS A 124 -0.94 -13.09 3.66
C LYS A 124 -1.19 -11.62 3.33
N PHE A 125 -2.44 -11.28 3.09
CA PHE A 125 -2.88 -9.93 2.85
C PHE A 125 -2.53 -8.98 4.02
N ILE A 126 -1.90 -7.85 3.71
CA ILE A 126 -1.60 -6.78 4.66
C ILE A 126 -2.54 -5.61 4.44
N THR A 127 -2.47 -4.98 3.27
CA THR A 127 -3.21 -3.78 2.91
C THR A 127 -3.23 -3.58 1.40
N LEU A 128 -3.84 -2.48 0.95
CA LEU A 128 -3.89 -2.09 -0.45
C LEU A 128 -3.07 -0.82 -0.70
N HIS A 129 -2.30 -0.83 -1.78
CA HIS A 129 -1.85 0.39 -2.43
C HIS A 129 -2.95 0.85 -3.39
N ARG A 130 -3.26 2.14 -3.37
CA ARG A 130 -4.29 2.79 -4.18
C ARG A 130 -3.65 3.82 -5.09
N THR A 131 -3.98 3.79 -6.37
CA THR A 131 -3.63 4.86 -7.32
C THR A 131 -4.94 5.44 -7.83
N TYR A 132 -5.26 6.66 -7.39
CA TYR A 132 -6.47 7.37 -7.79
C TYR A 132 -6.27 8.01 -9.17
N LEU A 133 -7.27 7.86 -10.02
CA LEU A 133 -7.21 8.25 -11.43
C LEU A 133 -8.41 9.15 -11.77
N THR A 134 -8.28 9.90 -12.85
CA THR A 134 -9.39 10.56 -13.56
C THR A 134 -9.98 9.62 -14.61
N ALA A 135 -11.10 9.97 -15.19
CA ALA A 135 -11.78 9.15 -16.20
C ALA A 135 -10.94 8.94 -17.47
N ASP A 136 -10.07 9.89 -17.80
CA ASP A 136 -9.15 9.82 -18.94
C ASP A 136 -7.88 8.99 -18.67
N GLY A 137 -7.69 8.52 -17.43
CA GLY A 137 -6.53 7.73 -17.02
C GLY A 137 -5.35 8.54 -16.51
N SER A 138 -5.47 9.85 -16.32
CA SER A 138 -4.48 10.66 -15.61
C SER A 138 -4.55 10.40 -14.10
N LYS A 139 -3.53 10.78 -13.34
CA LYS A 139 -3.60 10.78 -11.87
C LYS A 139 -4.66 11.78 -11.40
N ALA A 140 -5.47 11.40 -10.43
CA ALA A 140 -6.46 12.29 -9.82
C ALA A 140 -5.80 13.59 -9.32
N PRO A 141 -6.46 14.75 -9.46
CA PRO A 141 -5.95 16.05 -9.04
C PRO A 141 -6.10 16.24 -7.53
N VAL A 142 -5.42 15.42 -6.77
CA VAL A 142 -5.39 15.40 -5.30
C VAL A 142 -3.94 15.50 -4.81
N HIS A 143 -3.73 15.94 -3.57
CA HIS A 143 -2.39 16.14 -3.01
C HIS A 143 -1.51 14.88 -3.18
N SER A 144 -2.05 13.70 -2.93
CA SER A 144 -1.37 12.43 -3.21
C SER A 144 -2.31 11.45 -3.89
N ALA A 145 -2.13 11.27 -5.20
CA ALA A 145 -2.92 10.29 -5.97
C ALA A 145 -2.52 8.84 -5.68
N LYS A 146 -1.34 8.60 -5.10
CA LYS A 146 -0.87 7.28 -4.67
C LYS A 146 -0.85 7.20 -3.16
N LYS A 147 -1.58 6.25 -2.58
CA LYS A 147 -1.71 6.10 -1.11
C LYS A 147 -1.68 4.63 -0.72
N LEU A 148 -0.98 4.33 0.37
CA LEU A 148 -1.23 3.10 1.10
C LEU A 148 -2.52 3.25 1.91
N ALA A 149 -3.36 2.23 1.90
CA ALA A 149 -4.48 2.16 2.82
C ALA A 149 -3.96 1.99 4.25
N ALA A 150 -4.79 2.40 5.22
CA ALA A 150 -4.43 2.26 6.63
C ALA A 150 -4.12 0.80 6.98
N GLY A 151 -3.11 0.59 7.82
CA GLY A 151 -2.63 -0.71 8.26
C GLY A 151 -1.12 -0.72 8.50
N ALA A 152 -0.63 -1.73 9.18
CA ALA A 152 0.81 -1.93 9.33
C ALA A 152 1.40 -2.39 7.97
N VAL A 153 2.41 -1.69 7.50
CA VAL A 153 3.08 -1.95 6.20
C VAL A 153 4.37 -2.77 6.42
N GLU A 154 4.39 -3.58 7.48
CA GLU A 154 5.56 -4.38 7.84
C GLU A 154 5.99 -5.27 6.67
N ASN A 155 7.19 -5.00 6.13
CA ASN A 155 7.84 -5.81 5.08
C ASN A 155 6.92 -6.26 3.93
N GLY A 156 5.86 -5.49 3.66
CA GLY A 156 4.88 -5.80 2.62
C GLY A 156 5.45 -5.58 1.23
N VAL A 157 5.13 -6.50 0.34
CA VAL A 157 5.55 -6.49 -1.07
C VAL A 157 4.34 -6.71 -1.97
N ILE A 158 4.28 -6.01 -3.09
CA ILE A 158 3.34 -6.30 -4.18
C ILE A 158 4.04 -7.27 -5.13
N ARG A 159 3.66 -8.54 -5.07
CA ARG A 159 4.23 -9.62 -5.88
C ARG A 159 3.53 -9.69 -7.24
N LEU A 160 3.79 -8.72 -8.12
CA LEU A 160 3.08 -8.56 -9.39
C LEU A 160 3.10 -9.82 -10.25
N TYR A 161 4.17 -10.59 -10.22
CA TYR A 161 4.32 -11.84 -10.96
C TYR A 161 4.91 -12.94 -10.07
N PRO A 162 4.58 -14.22 -10.31
CA PRO A 162 5.11 -15.35 -9.56
C PRO A 162 6.63 -15.36 -9.56
N ALA A 163 7.24 -15.68 -8.42
CA ALA A 163 8.69 -15.78 -8.32
C ALA A 163 9.25 -16.88 -9.23
N GLY A 164 10.46 -16.64 -9.73
CA GLY A 164 11.30 -17.62 -10.43
C GLY A 164 12.69 -17.68 -9.78
N GLY A 165 13.67 -18.22 -10.47
CA GLY A 165 15.06 -18.22 -9.99
C GLY A 165 15.66 -16.83 -9.82
N VAL A 166 15.13 -15.86 -10.53
CA VAL A 166 15.45 -14.42 -10.45
C VAL A 166 14.19 -13.64 -10.15
N VAL A 167 14.26 -12.66 -9.26
CA VAL A 167 13.18 -11.67 -9.00
C VAL A 167 13.78 -10.28 -9.06
N CYS A 168 13.09 -9.39 -9.77
CA CYS A 168 13.41 -7.97 -9.83
C CYS A 168 12.62 -7.20 -8.78
N LEU A 169 13.27 -6.32 -8.03
CA LEU A 169 12.64 -5.43 -7.06
C LEU A 169 12.69 -4.00 -7.57
N ALA A 170 11.57 -3.33 -7.57
CA ALA A 170 11.47 -1.91 -7.88
C ALA A 170 10.72 -1.16 -6.76
N GLU A 171 10.96 0.14 -6.63
CA GLU A 171 10.22 0.97 -5.69
C GLU A 171 8.75 1.07 -6.12
N GLY A 172 8.51 1.50 -7.35
CA GLY A 172 7.17 1.75 -7.87
C GLY A 172 6.53 0.54 -8.56
N ILE A 173 5.20 0.51 -8.57
CA ILE A 173 4.42 -0.50 -9.30
C ILE A 173 4.70 -0.40 -10.79
N GLU A 174 4.71 0.82 -11.34
CA GLU A 174 4.92 1.08 -12.75
C GLU A 174 6.31 0.64 -13.19
N THR A 175 7.35 0.92 -12.40
CA THR A 175 8.72 0.49 -12.65
C THR A 175 8.80 -1.04 -12.65
N ALA A 176 8.19 -1.71 -11.69
CA ALA A 176 8.14 -3.17 -11.64
C ALA A 176 7.41 -3.77 -12.86
N LEU A 177 6.29 -3.17 -13.29
CA LEU A 177 5.58 -3.57 -14.50
C LEU A 177 6.43 -3.38 -15.76
N SER A 178 7.16 -2.25 -15.86
CA SER A 178 8.07 -1.96 -16.97
C SER A 178 9.21 -2.96 -17.04
N VAL A 179 9.82 -3.28 -15.89
CA VAL A 179 10.87 -4.31 -15.82
C VAL A 179 10.37 -5.66 -16.32
N HIS A 180 9.17 -6.07 -15.90
CA HIS A 180 8.58 -7.31 -16.40
C HIS A 180 8.31 -7.26 -17.90
N ALA A 181 7.72 -6.18 -18.40
CA ALA A 181 7.40 -6.02 -19.83
C ALA A 181 8.66 -6.07 -20.71
N LEU A 182 9.77 -5.49 -20.25
CA LEU A 182 11.02 -5.43 -21.01
C LEU A 182 11.86 -6.71 -20.93
N THR A 183 11.77 -7.44 -19.81
CA THR A 183 12.71 -8.55 -19.53
C THR A 183 12.05 -9.91 -19.45
N GLY A 184 10.73 -9.99 -19.30
CA GLY A 184 10.00 -11.21 -18.99
C GLY A 184 10.26 -11.76 -17.57
N LEU A 185 11.14 -11.12 -16.78
CA LEU A 185 11.47 -11.58 -15.44
C LEU A 185 10.36 -11.22 -14.44
N PRO A 186 10.13 -12.07 -13.42
CA PRO A 186 9.27 -11.70 -12.30
C PRO A 186 9.73 -10.38 -11.66
N ALA A 187 8.79 -9.46 -11.46
CA ALA A 187 9.08 -8.17 -10.85
C ALA A 187 8.07 -7.85 -9.75
N TRP A 188 8.58 -7.31 -8.63
CA TRP A 188 7.81 -6.95 -7.45
C TRP A 188 8.03 -5.50 -7.08
N SER A 189 7.01 -4.85 -6.50
CA SER A 189 7.15 -3.50 -5.95
C SER A 189 7.22 -3.56 -4.43
N VAL A 190 8.20 -2.86 -3.87
CA VAL A 190 8.38 -2.66 -2.42
C VAL A 190 7.76 -1.34 -1.94
N VAL A 191 7.06 -0.62 -2.84
CA VAL A 191 6.21 0.56 -2.64
C VAL A 191 6.97 1.84 -2.25
N SER A 192 8.15 1.74 -1.65
CA SER A 192 8.92 2.91 -1.21
C SER A 192 10.38 2.54 -0.91
N LEU A 193 11.27 3.54 -0.89
CA LEU A 193 12.66 3.36 -0.43
C LEU A 193 12.76 2.78 0.99
N PRO A 194 11.95 3.23 1.99
CA PRO A 194 11.90 2.53 3.27
C PRO A 194 11.46 1.06 3.16
N GLY A 195 10.57 0.73 2.23
CA GLY A 195 10.20 -0.66 1.92
C GLY A 195 11.39 -1.45 1.38
N MET A 196 12.15 -0.86 0.46
CA MET A 196 13.38 -1.48 -0.08
C MET A 196 14.40 -1.78 1.02
N LYS A 197 14.61 -0.85 1.94
CA LYS A 197 15.54 -1.01 3.08
C LYS A 197 15.09 -2.09 4.08
N ARG A 198 13.79 -2.34 4.20
CA ARG A 198 13.22 -3.37 5.09
C ARG A 198 13.02 -4.71 4.42
N PHE A 199 13.23 -4.81 3.11
CA PHE A 199 13.12 -6.07 2.39
C PHE A 199 14.23 -7.02 2.88
N GLY A 200 13.83 -8.12 3.49
CA GLY A 200 14.74 -9.09 4.09
C GLY A 200 14.62 -10.50 3.50
N PRO A 201 15.55 -11.39 3.86
CA PRO A 201 15.58 -12.78 3.39
C PRO A 201 14.25 -13.52 3.62
N GLU A 202 13.55 -13.21 4.71
CA GLU A 202 12.26 -13.81 5.07
C GLU A 202 11.16 -13.54 4.03
N THR A 203 11.33 -12.50 3.20
CA THR A 203 10.37 -12.12 2.15
C THR A 203 10.60 -12.90 0.85
N ILE A 204 11.75 -13.58 0.75
CA ILE A 204 12.21 -14.28 -0.45
C ILE A 204 11.71 -15.74 -0.42
N PRO A 205 10.90 -16.18 -1.40
CA PRO A 205 10.46 -17.57 -1.48
C PRO A 205 11.62 -18.52 -1.77
N ASP A 206 11.44 -19.76 -1.39
CA ASP A 206 12.36 -20.84 -1.77
C ASP A 206 12.49 -20.93 -3.31
N GLY A 207 13.71 -21.22 -3.77
CA GLY A 207 14.03 -21.33 -5.20
C GLY A 207 14.47 -20.03 -5.86
N VAL A 208 14.28 -18.85 -5.24
CA VAL A 208 14.88 -17.59 -5.70
C VAL A 208 16.38 -17.60 -5.38
N ARG A 209 17.22 -17.41 -6.40
CA ARG A 209 18.68 -17.39 -6.28
C ARG A 209 19.29 -16.02 -6.48
N THR A 210 18.57 -15.13 -7.15
CA THR A 210 19.05 -13.81 -7.51
C THR A 210 17.97 -12.76 -7.30
N ILE A 211 18.31 -11.69 -6.61
CA ILE A 211 17.51 -10.48 -6.53
C ILE A 211 18.19 -9.39 -7.34
N ARG A 212 17.46 -8.76 -8.26
CA ARG A 212 17.90 -7.58 -9.01
C ARG A 212 17.16 -6.36 -8.52
N ILE A 213 17.88 -5.33 -8.12
CA ILE A 213 17.29 -4.04 -7.72
C ILE A 213 17.22 -3.16 -8.97
N CYS A 214 16.02 -2.67 -9.28
CA CYS A 214 15.73 -1.83 -10.43
C CYS A 214 15.31 -0.45 -9.92
N GLY A 215 16.18 0.54 -10.11
CA GLY A 215 15.94 1.94 -9.72
C GLY A 215 15.36 2.75 -10.88
N ASP A 216 14.67 3.84 -10.53
CA ASP A 216 14.32 4.90 -11.48
C ASP A 216 15.57 5.77 -11.71
N ASN A 217 15.78 6.25 -12.94
CA ASN A 217 16.80 7.25 -13.28
C ASN A 217 16.29 8.65 -12.97
#